data_cd04845e94752868e49ceb25d66759d6
#
_entry.id   cd04845e94752868e49ceb25d66759d6
#
_cell.length_a   1.000
_cell.length_b   1.000
_cell.length_c   1.000
_cell.angle_alpha   90.00
_cell.angle_beta   90.00
_cell.angle_gamma   90.00
#
_symmetry.space_group_name_H-M   'P 1'
#
loop_
_entity.id
_entity.type
_entity.pdbx_description
1 polymer ?
#
loop_
_entity_poly.entity_id
_entity_poly.type
_entity_poly.pdbx_seq_one_letter_code
_entity_poly.pdbx_strand_id
1 'polypeptide(L)'
;NRLGWNPTSTDQDVRTSSLLQAAYRGIQDAKAMVRYLRMTEANGNPYGIDQSKIVLGGQGTGAYISLGYPTLNDPSVELMLPKFINFNTTPPSPYVYPPFFGNPDGTDSTWLPATASPTGQDELWNIPNNPSYSNDVNMVFNLGGALADISWLDTGDVPMVSFHCEKDPYGPIDTGDVIVPTTGDFVVEVMGSRTVQYYANA
;
A
#
# COMPACT_ATOMS: atom_id res chain seq x y z
N ASN A 1 -7.78 -12.65 -9.64
CA ASN A 1 -8.58 -11.55 -9.07
C ASN A 1 -8.14 -11.30 -7.65
N ARG A 2 -7.49 -10.16 -7.40
CA ARG A 2 -7.17 -9.74 -6.04
C ARG A 2 -8.44 -9.17 -5.40
N LEU A 3 -8.73 -9.58 -4.17
CA LEU A 3 -9.87 -9.08 -3.42
C LEU A 3 -9.64 -7.60 -3.06
N GLY A 4 -10.64 -6.77 -3.28
CA GLY A 4 -10.67 -5.37 -2.87
C GLY A 4 -11.17 -5.20 -1.43
N TRP A 5 -11.39 -3.94 -1.05
CA TRP A 5 -12.00 -3.58 0.23
C TRP A 5 -13.45 -4.10 0.34
N ASN A 6 -13.81 -4.56 1.53
CA ASN A 6 -15.17 -4.96 1.89
C ASN A 6 -15.79 -3.97 2.90
N PRO A 7 -16.31 -2.82 2.44
CA PRO A 7 -16.89 -1.80 3.33
C PRO A 7 -18.23 -2.20 3.93
N THR A 8 -18.92 -3.19 3.35
CA THR A 8 -20.28 -3.57 3.76
C THR A 8 -20.31 -4.58 4.89
N SER A 9 -19.16 -5.08 5.34
CA SER A 9 -19.08 -5.95 6.50
C SER A 9 -19.53 -5.23 7.76
N THR A 10 -20.34 -5.89 8.59
CA THR A 10 -20.68 -5.42 9.93
C THR A 10 -19.54 -5.59 10.93
N ASP A 11 -18.58 -6.45 10.60
CA ASP A 11 -17.37 -6.70 11.38
C ASP A 11 -16.28 -5.66 11.03
N GLN A 12 -15.84 -4.90 12.04
CA GLN A 12 -14.79 -3.88 11.88
C GLN A 12 -13.47 -4.50 11.46
N ASP A 13 -13.07 -5.66 12.00
CA ASP A 13 -11.81 -6.30 11.64
C ASP A 13 -11.79 -6.69 10.16
N VAL A 14 -12.93 -7.11 9.62
CA VAL A 14 -13.07 -7.40 8.18
C VAL A 14 -12.98 -6.13 7.35
N ARG A 15 -13.60 -5.01 7.78
CA ARG A 15 -13.49 -3.73 7.06
C ARG A 15 -12.05 -3.23 7.05
N THR A 16 -11.39 -3.23 8.21
CA THR A 16 -10.00 -2.78 8.38
C THR A 16 -9.04 -3.67 7.62
N SER A 17 -9.08 -4.98 7.83
CA SER A 17 -8.15 -5.92 7.18
C SER A 17 -8.27 -5.90 5.67
N SER A 18 -9.48 -5.89 5.13
CA SER A 18 -9.69 -5.90 3.68
C SER A 18 -9.20 -4.61 3.01
N LEU A 19 -9.33 -3.44 3.67
CA LEU A 19 -8.78 -2.18 3.17
C LEU A 19 -7.24 -2.21 3.16
N LEU A 20 -6.63 -2.55 4.30
CA LEU A 20 -5.17 -2.59 4.43
C LEU A 20 -4.55 -3.60 3.45
N GLN A 21 -5.13 -4.78 3.34
CA GLN A 21 -4.70 -5.79 2.38
C GLN A 21 -4.87 -5.36 0.92
N ALA A 22 -5.94 -4.62 0.60
CA ALA A 22 -6.14 -4.09 -0.75
C ALA A 22 -5.09 -3.02 -1.09
N ALA A 23 -4.81 -2.09 -0.15
CA ALA A 23 -3.77 -1.08 -0.31
C ALA A 23 -2.38 -1.71 -0.47
N TYR A 24 -2.04 -2.68 0.37
CA TYR A 24 -0.77 -3.41 0.31
C TYR A 24 -0.56 -4.07 -1.06
N ARG A 25 -1.57 -4.82 -1.54
CA ARG A 25 -1.52 -5.43 -2.87
C ARG A 25 -1.45 -4.40 -3.99
N GLY A 26 -2.11 -3.24 -3.81
CA GLY A 26 -2.03 -2.13 -4.76
C GLY A 26 -0.62 -1.55 -4.86
N ILE A 27 0.09 -1.45 -3.75
CA ILE A 27 1.52 -1.05 -3.72
C ILE A 27 2.36 -2.08 -4.48
N GLN A 28 2.20 -3.36 -4.21
CA GLN A 28 2.91 -4.44 -4.92
C GLN A 28 2.64 -4.41 -6.44
N ASP A 29 1.39 -4.20 -6.85
CA ASP A 29 1.01 -4.13 -8.26
C ASP A 29 1.61 -2.90 -8.95
N ALA A 30 1.63 -1.75 -8.27
CA ALA A 30 2.28 -0.54 -8.77
C ALA A 30 3.80 -0.73 -8.92
N LYS A 31 4.46 -1.35 -7.93
CA LYS A 31 5.89 -1.69 -8.00
C LYS A 31 6.18 -2.69 -9.13
N ALA A 32 5.34 -3.70 -9.31
CA ALA A 32 5.45 -4.63 -10.44
C ALA A 32 5.31 -3.93 -11.79
N MET A 33 4.41 -2.94 -11.90
CA MET A 33 4.25 -2.16 -13.13
C MET A 33 5.48 -1.31 -13.45
N VAL A 34 6.10 -0.67 -12.46
CA VAL A 34 7.34 0.10 -12.67
C VAL A 34 8.47 -0.83 -13.16
N ARG A 35 8.63 -2.02 -12.54
CA ARG A 35 9.60 -3.02 -13.02
C ARG A 35 9.32 -3.46 -14.45
N TYR A 36 8.05 -3.67 -14.80
CA TYR A 36 7.64 -4.01 -16.16
C TYR A 36 8.02 -2.89 -17.16
N LEU A 37 7.76 -1.62 -16.83
CA LEU A 37 8.13 -0.49 -17.68
C LEU A 37 9.64 -0.42 -17.91
N ARG A 38 10.45 -0.58 -16.85
CA ARG A 38 11.92 -0.64 -16.96
C ARG A 38 12.40 -1.84 -17.80
N MET A 39 11.76 -2.99 -17.64
CA MET A 39 12.04 -4.16 -18.48
C MET A 39 11.75 -3.86 -19.95
N THR A 40 10.63 -3.21 -20.27
CA THR A 40 10.29 -2.85 -21.66
C THR A 40 11.24 -1.79 -22.24
N GLU A 41 11.69 -0.84 -21.42
CA GLU A 41 12.68 0.15 -21.82
C GLU A 41 14.00 -0.54 -22.22
N ALA A 42 14.50 -1.43 -21.38
CA ALA A 42 15.71 -2.19 -21.65
C ALA A 42 15.61 -3.13 -22.88
N ASN A 43 14.40 -3.47 -23.32
CA ASN A 43 14.11 -4.37 -24.44
C ASN A 43 13.50 -3.63 -25.67
N GLY A 44 14.00 -2.45 -26.00
CA GLY A 44 13.62 -1.72 -27.20
C GLY A 44 12.65 -0.59 -26.98
N ASN A 45 12.27 -0.31 -25.75
CA ASN A 45 11.49 0.84 -25.31
C ASN A 45 10.23 1.14 -26.18
N PRO A 46 9.32 0.20 -26.34
CA PRO A 46 8.16 0.36 -27.21
C PRO A 46 7.20 1.48 -26.75
N TYR A 47 7.29 1.91 -25.50
CA TYR A 47 6.45 2.96 -24.92
C TYR A 47 7.15 4.31 -24.82
N GLY A 48 8.42 4.45 -25.23
CA GLY A 48 9.17 5.70 -25.14
C GLY A 48 9.41 6.16 -23.70
N ILE A 49 9.59 5.25 -22.76
CA ILE A 49 9.80 5.55 -21.35
C ILE A 49 11.21 6.11 -21.12
N ASP A 50 11.31 7.17 -20.33
CA ASP A 50 12.56 7.63 -19.73
C ASP A 50 12.61 7.12 -18.29
N GLN A 51 13.35 6.02 -18.06
CA GLN A 51 13.45 5.40 -16.74
C GLN A 51 14.10 6.27 -15.67
N SER A 52 14.76 7.38 -16.06
CA SER A 52 15.31 8.35 -15.12
C SER A 52 14.29 9.36 -14.62
N LYS A 53 13.03 9.31 -15.11
CA LYS A 53 11.97 10.28 -14.84
C LYS A 53 10.61 9.63 -14.59
N ILE A 54 10.58 8.55 -13.82
CA ILE A 54 9.34 7.88 -13.47
C ILE A 54 8.71 8.60 -12.28
N VAL A 55 7.47 9.03 -12.45
CA VAL A 55 6.65 9.65 -11.41
C VAL A 55 5.40 8.80 -11.21
N LEU A 56 5.12 8.45 -9.95
CA LEU A 56 3.90 7.73 -9.58
C LEU A 56 2.90 8.71 -8.99
N GLY A 57 1.64 8.57 -9.36
CA GLY A 57 0.58 9.38 -8.77
C GLY A 57 -0.74 8.66 -8.71
N GLY A 58 -1.63 9.16 -7.86
CA GLY A 58 -2.95 8.57 -7.71
C GLY A 58 -3.98 9.53 -7.14
N GLN A 59 -5.25 9.20 -7.38
CA GLN A 59 -6.42 9.89 -6.84
C GLN A 59 -7.22 8.91 -5.96
N GLY A 60 -7.79 9.42 -4.87
CA GLY A 60 -8.59 8.62 -3.94
C GLY A 60 -7.79 7.43 -3.40
N THR A 61 -8.24 6.19 -3.60
CA THR A 61 -7.49 4.98 -3.19
C THR A 61 -6.13 4.87 -3.87
N GLY A 62 -5.98 5.34 -5.11
CA GLY A 62 -4.69 5.43 -5.79
C GLY A 62 -3.73 6.41 -5.11
N ALA A 63 -4.25 7.45 -4.45
CA ALA A 63 -3.45 8.40 -3.70
C ALA A 63 -2.88 7.80 -2.41
N TYR A 64 -3.64 6.93 -1.72
CA TYR A 64 -3.11 6.14 -0.60
C TYR A 64 -1.97 5.21 -1.05
N ILE A 65 -2.16 4.56 -2.20
CA ILE A 65 -1.13 3.70 -2.80
C ILE A 65 0.11 4.52 -3.17
N SER A 66 -0.06 5.72 -3.75
CA SER A 66 1.08 6.55 -4.16
C SER A 66 1.93 7.06 -2.99
N LEU A 67 1.32 7.33 -1.84
CA LEU A 67 2.05 7.68 -0.61
C LEU A 67 2.72 6.46 0.01
N GLY A 68 2.02 5.33 0.14
CA GLY A 68 2.59 4.11 0.69
C GLY A 68 3.65 3.44 -0.20
N TYR A 69 3.72 3.81 -1.48
CA TYR A 69 4.66 3.22 -2.42
C TYR A 69 6.13 3.43 -2.05
N PRO A 70 6.60 4.66 -1.76
CA PRO A 70 7.98 4.89 -1.35
C PRO A 70 8.23 4.63 0.13
N THR A 71 7.19 4.69 0.99
CA THR A 71 7.34 4.75 2.44
C THR A 71 7.18 3.40 3.13
N LEU A 72 6.45 2.44 2.54
CA LEU A 72 6.31 1.10 3.12
C LEU A 72 7.52 0.25 2.68
N ASN A 73 8.56 0.22 3.50
CA ASN A 73 9.84 -0.42 3.19
C ASN A 73 10.31 -1.40 4.27
N ASP A 74 9.91 -1.24 5.54
CA ASP A 74 10.15 -2.20 6.63
C ASP A 74 8.84 -2.72 7.25
N PRO A 75 8.17 -3.67 6.58
CA PRO A 75 6.90 -4.21 7.05
C PRO A 75 7.01 -4.95 8.39
N SER A 76 8.21 -5.31 8.84
CA SER A 76 8.43 -5.97 10.12
C SER A 76 8.25 -5.03 11.32
N VAL A 77 8.32 -3.72 11.07
CA VAL A 77 8.07 -2.65 12.04
C VAL A 77 6.78 -1.91 11.71
N GLU A 78 6.64 -1.47 10.47
CA GLU A 78 5.58 -0.58 10.00
C GLU A 78 4.18 -1.20 10.06
N LEU A 79 4.07 -2.51 9.80
CA LEU A 79 2.80 -3.24 9.88
C LEU A 79 2.53 -3.84 11.27
N MET A 80 3.43 -3.62 12.23
CA MET A 80 3.27 -4.12 13.61
C MET A 80 2.76 -3.06 14.59
N LEU A 81 2.40 -1.88 14.10
CA LEU A 81 1.74 -0.85 14.91
C LEU A 81 0.40 -1.36 15.44
N PRO A 82 -0.03 -0.99 16.68
CA PRO A 82 -1.26 -1.51 17.28
C PRO A 82 -2.50 -1.38 16.40
N LYS A 83 -2.63 -0.29 15.63
CA LYS A 83 -3.77 -0.08 14.72
C LYS A 83 -3.81 -1.04 13.52
N PHE A 84 -2.72 -1.76 13.26
CA PHE A 84 -2.63 -2.76 12.20
C PHE A 84 -2.69 -4.20 12.71
N ILE A 85 -2.93 -4.40 14.03
CA ILE A 85 -3.02 -5.70 14.68
C ILE A 85 -4.47 -6.06 15.00
N ASN A 86 -4.88 -7.25 14.60
CA ASN A 86 -6.11 -7.85 15.07
C ASN A 86 -5.88 -8.50 16.43
N PHE A 87 -6.40 -7.85 17.48
CA PHE A 87 -6.34 -8.37 18.86
C PHE A 87 -7.45 -9.38 19.18
N ASN A 88 -8.40 -9.59 18.27
CA ASN A 88 -9.47 -10.59 18.44
C ASN A 88 -9.03 -12.00 18.00
N THR A 89 -7.83 -12.14 17.43
CA THR A 89 -7.22 -13.43 17.13
C THR A 89 -6.37 -13.91 18.31
N THR A 90 -6.15 -15.23 18.40
CA THR A 90 -5.29 -15.83 19.45
C THR A 90 -4.24 -16.72 18.79
N PRO A 91 -2.96 -16.33 18.79
CA PRO A 91 -2.41 -15.04 19.25
C PRO A 91 -2.87 -13.85 18.39
N PRO A 92 -2.74 -12.62 18.87
CA PRO A 92 -2.94 -11.41 18.04
C PRO A 92 -2.09 -11.48 16.77
N SER A 93 -2.65 -11.03 15.64
CA SER A 93 -1.99 -11.14 14.34
C SER A 93 -2.14 -9.86 13.52
N PRO A 94 -1.14 -9.47 12.72
CA PRO A 94 -1.28 -8.30 11.85
C PRO A 94 -2.36 -8.54 10.79
N TYR A 95 -3.10 -7.48 10.43
CA TYR A 95 -4.08 -7.51 9.35
C TYR A 95 -3.43 -7.81 7.99
N VAL A 96 -2.20 -7.34 7.80
CA VAL A 96 -1.36 -7.69 6.65
C VAL A 96 -0.17 -8.50 7.17
N TYR A 97 -0.08 -9.73 6.75
CA TYR A 97 0.97 -10.66 7.18
C TYR A 97 1.93 -10.96 6.02
N PRO A 98 3.12 -10.29 5.97
CA PRO A 98 4.04 -10.42 4.82
C PRO A 98 4.43 -11.85 4.46
N PRO A 99 4.62 -12.81 5.41
CA PRO A 99 4.88 -14.19 5.04
C PRO A 99 3.79 -14.83 4.17
N PHE A 100 2.56 -14.30 4.21
CA PHE A 100 1.46 -14.74 3.35
C PHE A 100 1.30 -13.87 2.10
N PHE A 101 1.48 -12.53 2.24
CA PHE A 101 1.25 -11.57 1.15
C PHE A 101 2.49 -11.30 0.30
N GLY A 102 3.68 -11.78 0.70
CA GLY A 102 4.96 -11.37 0.12
C GLY A 102 5.45 -10.03 0.67
N ASN A 103 6.66 -9.63 0.30
CA ASN A 103 7.22 -8.33 0.67
C ASN A 103 6.52 -7.17 -0.06
N PRO A 104 6.63 -5.91 0.44
CA PRO A 104 5.99 -4.75 -0.20
C PRO A 104 6.43 -4.55 -1.65
N ASP A 105 7.69 -4.88 -1.97
CA ASP A 105 8.22 -4.75 -3.32
C ASP A 105 7.65 -5.77 -4.31
N GLY A 106 7.02 -6.86 -3.80
CA GLY A 106 6.51 -7.94 -4.64
C GLY A 106 7.65 -8.63 -5.41
N THR A 107 8.81 -8.78 -4.77
CA THR A 107 10.00 -9.44 -5.33
C THR A 107 10.26 -10.82 -4.75
N ASP A 108 9.56 -11.17 -3.66
CA ASP A 108 9.69 -12.46 -3.01
C ASP A 108 8.46 -13.33 -3.26
N SER A 109 8.69 -14.57 -3.63
CA SER A 109 7.63 -15.59 -3.64
C SER A 109 7.42 -16.14 -2.23
N THR A 110 6.20 -16.59 -1.96
CA THR A 110 5.81 -17.20 -0.69
C THR A 110 5.47 -18.66 -0.92
N TRP A 111 6.06 -19.55 -0.12
CA TRP A 111 5.68 -20.95 -0.09
C TRP A 111 4.57 -21.16 0.93
N LEU A 112 3.38 -21.57 0.47
CA LEU A 112 2.25 -21.90 1.34
C LEU A 112 2.15 -23.41 1.49
N PRO A 113 2.20 -23.94 2.73
CA PRO A 113 1.91 -25.34 2.97
C PRO A 113 0.42 -25.64 2.74
N ALA A 114 0.10 -26.87 2.46
CA ALA A 114 -1.27 -27.36 2.20
C ALA A 114 -2.28 -26.92 3.25
N THR A 115 -1.85 -26.78 4.51
CA THR A 115 -2.70 -26.34 5.62
C THR A 115 -3.09 -24.86 5.59
N ALA A 116 -2.33 -24.04 4.85
CA ALA A 116 -2.57 -22.60 4.70
C ALA A 116 -3.03 -22.23 3.30
N SER A 117 -2.87 -23.13 2.33
CA SER A 117 -3.24 -22.93 0.93
C SER A 117 -4.74 -23.12 0.71
N PRO A 118 -5.40 -22.23 -0.07
CA PRO A 118 -6.81 -22.41 -0.47
C PRO A 118 -7.06 -23.67 -1.30
N THR A 119 -6.04 -24.20 -1.97
CA THR A 119 -6.17 -25.43 -2.77
C THR A 119 -5.98 -26.70 -1.96
N GLY A 120 -5.51 -26.60 -0.70
CA GLY A 120 -5.19 -27.73 0.15
C GLY A 120 -3.93 -28.50 -0.29
N GLN A 121 -3.08 -27.89 -1.09
CA GLN A 121 -1.80 -28.43 -1.55
C GLN A 121 -0.67 -27.43 -1.28
N ASP A 122 0.56 -27.94 -1.13
CA ASP A 122 1.74 -27.07 -1.08
C ASP A 122 1.88 -26.32 -2.40
N GLU A 123 1.96 -25.00 -2.35
CA GLU A 123 2.04 -24.19 -3.56
C GLU A 123 2.87 -22.92 -3.37
N LEU A 124 3.42 -22.43 -4.48
CA LEU A 124 4.20 -21.21 -4.53
C LEU A 124 3.28 -20.03 -4.88
N TRP A 125 3.22 -19.06 -3.96
CA TRP A 125 2.43 -17.84 -4.10
C TRP A 125 3.31 -16.61 -4.29
N ASN A 126 2.68 -15.49 -4.65
CA ASN A 126 3.34 -14.20 -4.83
C ASN A 126 4.55 -14.27 -5.76
N ILE A 127 4.43 -15.04 -6.86
CA ILE A 127 5.50 -15.17 -7.85
C ILE A 127 5.81 -13.80 -8.43
N PRO A 128 7.05 -13.29 -8.25
CA PRO A 128 7.40 -11.94 -8.65
C PRO A 128 7.45 -11.76 -10.17
N ASN A 129 7.06 -10.58 -10.64
CA ASN A 129 7.20 -10.17 -12.03
C ASN A 129 8.43 -9.28 -12.18
N ASN A 130 9.36 -9.67 -13.08
CA ASN A 130 10.57 -8.90 -13.42
C ASN A 130 11.41 -8.48 -12.19
N PRO A 131 11.74 -9.37 -11.24
CA PRO A 131 12.35 -9.00 -9.97
C PRO A 131 13.79 -8.45 -10.10
N SER A 132 14.42 -8.59 -11.27
CA SER A 132 15.77 -8.07 -11.56
C SER A 132 15.77 -6.58 -11.94
N TYR A 133 14.61 -5.97 -12.15
CA TYR A 133 14.49 -4.55 -12.46
C TYR A 133 14.09 -3.75 -11.22
N SER A 134 14.63 -2.52 -11.07
CA SER A 134 14.26 -1.63 -9.97
C SER A 134 12.80 -1.17 -10.09
N ASN A 135 12.17 -0.98 -8.93
CA ASN A 135 10.86 -0.34 -8.80
C ASN A 135 10.97 1.11 -8.32
N ASP A 136 12.18 1.71 -8.26
CA ASP A 136 12.36 3.08 -7.81
C ASP A 136 11.60 4.07 -8.70
N VAL A 137 11.09 5.12 -8.07
CA VAL A 137 10.48 6.27 -8.73
C VAL A 137 11.19 7.56 -8.31
N ASN A 138 11.05 8.62 -9.09
CA ASN A 138 11.76 9.88 -8.82
C ASN A 138 10.93 10.85 -7.98
N MET A 139 9.62 10.68 -7.96
CA MET A 139 8.68 11.51 -7.21
C MET A 139 7.34 10.78 -7.11
N VAL A 140 6.57 11.11 -6.09
CA VAL A 140 5.17 10.73 -6.04
C VAL A 140 4.26 11.95 -5.89
N PHE A 141 3.02 11.84 -6.39
CA PHE A 141 1.98 12.83 -6.09
C PHE A 141 0.69 12.17 -5.63
N ASN A 142 -0.03 12.87 -4.78
CA ASN A 142 -1.21 12.41 -4.10
C ASN A 142 -2.35 13.41 -4.32
N LEU A 143 -3.51 12.91 -4.76
CA LEU A 143 -4.74 13.69 -4.95
C LEU A 143 -5.81 13.17 -3.99
N GLY A 144 -5.89 13.76 -2.79
CA GLY A 144 -6.92 13.42 -1.80
C GLY A 144 -6.74 12.08 -1.10
N GLY A 145 -5.50 11.63 -0.89
CA GLY A 145 -5.20 10.43 -0.12
C GLY A 145 -4.55 10.73 1.22
N ALA A 146 -4.16 9.68 1.91
CA ALA A 146 -3.48 9.75 3.19
C ALA A 146 -2.43 8.62 3.32
N LEU A 147 -1.47 8.80 4.20
CA LEU A 147 -0.51 7.78 4.59
C LEU A 147 -1.08 6.97 5.76
N ALA A 148 -0.79 5.70 5.81
CA ALA A 148 -1.31 4.83 6.86
C ALA A 148 -0.74 5.18 8.24
N ASP A 149 0.55 5.55 8.32
CA ASP A 149 1.18 6.06 9.53
C ASP A 149 2.34 7.00 9.21
N ILE A 150 2.56 7.99 10.07
CA ILE A 150 3.65 8.96 9.90
C ILE A 150 5.03 8.34 10.13
N SER A 151 5.11 7.28 10.91
CA SER A 151 6.35 6.55 11.17
C SER A 151 6.90 5.79 9.95
N TRP A 152 6.14 5.78 8.86
CA TRP A 152 6.61 5.22 7.58
C TRP A 152 7.47 6.20 6.78
N LEU A 153 7.50 7.48 7.17
CA LEU A 153 8.37 8.48 6.52
C LEU A 153 9.80 8.33 6.99
N ASP A 154 10.70 8.14 6.05
CA ASP A 154 12.13 8.01 6.29
C ASP A 154 12.95 9.14 5.65
N THR A 155 14.10 9.42 6.25
CA THR A 155 15.07 10.35 5.66
C THR A 155 15.57 9.77 4.33
N GLY A 156 15.33 10.49 3.25
CA GLY A 156 15.74 10.07 1.91
C GLY A 156 14.59 9.54 1.05
N ASP A 157 13.37 9.52 1.56
CA ASP A 157 12.18 9.27 0.75
C ASP A 157 12.14 10.22 -0.46
N VAL A 158 11.55 9.73 -1.55
CA VAL A 158 11.40 10.53 -2.76
C VAL A 158 10.48 11.75 -2.52
N PRO A 159 10.70 12.86 -3.24
CA PRO A 159 9.83 14.03 -3.13
C PRO A 159 8.35 13.67 -3.28
N MET A 160 7.51 14.20 -2.38
CA MET A 160 6.07 13.98 -2.36
C MET A 160 5.34 15.31 -2.57
N VAL A 161 4.34 15.33 -3.46
CA VAL A 161 3.46 16.48 -3.68
C VAL A 161 2.02 16.08 -3.44
N SER A 162 1.31 16.89 -2.65
CA SER A 162 -0.09 16.60 -2.30
C SER A 162 -1.02 17.71 -2.73
N PHE A 163 -2.15 17.32 -3.29
CA PHE A 163 -3.31 18.18 -3.55
C PHE A 163 -4.51 17.60 -2.81
N HIS A 164 -5.09 18.37 -1.90
CA HIS A 164 -6.15 17.86 -1.05
C HIS A 164 -7.21 18.95 -0.80
N CYS A 165 -8.48 18.60 -0.91
CA CYS A 165 -9.57 19.50 -0.55
C CYS A 165 -9.71 19.56 0.98
N GLU A 166 -9.78 20.75 1.56
CA GLU A 166 -9.94 20.89 3.03
C GLU A 166 -11.18 20.20 3.59
N LYS A 167 -12.22 20.07 2.76
CA LYS A 167 -13.49 19.43 3.15
C LYS A 167 -13.72 18.16 2.35
N ASP A 168 -12.67 17.36 2.17
CA ASP A 168 -12.82 16.06 1.53
C ASP A 168 -13.69 15.15 2.42
N PRO A 169 -14.80 14.62 1.90
CA PRO A 169 -15.69 13.77 2.70
C PRO A 169 -15.19 12.32 2.81
N TYR A 170 -14.11 11.95 2.10
CA TYR A 170 -13.63 10.57 1.99
C TYR A 170 -12.26 10.34 2.62
N GLY A 171 -11.48 11.38 2.77
CA GLY A 171 -10.15 11.31 3.35
C GLY A 171 -9.82 12.53 4.19
N PRO A 172 -9.27 12.36 5.39
CA PRO A 172 -8.92 13.49 6.24
C PRO A 172 -7.74 14.25 5.62
N ILE A 173 -7.77 15.60 5.69
CA ILE A 173 -6.62 16.44 5.31
C ILE A 173 -5.51 16.42 6.36
N ASP A 174 -5.89 16.27 7.62
CA ASP A 174 -5.01 16.07 8.79
C ASP A 174 -5.01 14.59 9.23
N THR A 175 -4.53 14.31 10.44
CA THR A 175 -4.77 13.02 11.08
C THR A 175 -6.26 12.84 11.31
N GLY A 176 -6.81 11.70 10.92
CA GLY A 176 -8.22 11.40 11.08
C GLY A 176 -8.61 10.02 10.58
N ASP A 177 -9.88 9.73 10.72
CA ASP A 177 -10.41 8.40 10.45
C ASP A 177 -10.82 8.22 8.98
N VAL A 178 -10.45 7.10 8.41
CA VAL A 178 -11.14 6.57 7.23
C VAL A 178 -12.44 5.94 7.71
N ILE A 179 -13.55 6.35 7.11
CA ILE A 179 -14.87 5.85 7.40
C ILE A 179 -15.51 5.25 6.14
N VAL A 180 -16.49 4.37 6.34
CA VAL A 180 -17.33 3.89 5.24
C VAL A 180 -18.27 5.02 4.82
N PRO A 181 -18.23 5.52 3.58
CA PRO A 181 -18.96 6.73 3.17
C PRO A 181 -20.49 6.62 3.32
N THR A 182 -21.04 5.42 3.23
CA THR A 182 -22.49 5.17 3.27
C THR A 182 -23.04 4.97 4.68
N THR A 183 -22.23 4.50 5.62
CA THR A 183 -22.66 4.14 6.98
C THR A 183 -22.01 4.98 8.08
N GLY A 184 -20.86 5.61 7.78
CA GLY A 184 -20.04 6.31 8.75
C GLY A 184 -19.22 5.38 9.68
N ASP A 185 -19.22 4.08 9.40
CA ASP A 185 -18.49 3.11 10.21
C ASP A 185 -16.98 3.36 10.14
N PHE A 186 -16.33 3.34 11.30
CA PHE A 186 -14.87 3.44 11.41
C PHE A 186 -14.16 2.28 10.70
N VAL A 187 -13.01 2.60 10.08
CA VAL A 187 -12.14 1.63 9.42
C VAL A 187 -10.74 1.68 10.02
N VAL A 188 -10.02 2.79 9.88
CA VAL A 188 -8.65 2.96 10.38
C VAL A 188 -8.28 4.44 10.44
N GLU A 189 -7.49 4.84 11.44
CA GLU A 189 -6.89 6.17 11.48
C GLU A 189 -5.71 6.28 10.50
N VAL A 190 -5.63 7.40 9.80
CA VAL A 190 -4.60 7.69 8.79
C VAL A 190 -4.09 9.13 8.93
N MET A 191 -2.95 9.41 8.29
CA MET A 191 -2.28 10.70 8.25
C MET A 191 -2.57 11.39 6.92
N GLY A 192 -3.42 12.40 6.93
CA GLY A 192 -3.80 13.14 5.73
C GLY A 192 -2.67 13.99 5.15
N SER A 193 -2.93 14.56 4.00
CA SER A 193 -1.91 15.23 3.18
C SER A 193 -1.18 16.35 3.91
N ARG A 194 -1.87 17.15 4.74
CA ARG A 194 -1.23 18.25 5.49
C ARG A 194 -0.29 17.71 6.55
N THR A 195 -0.69 16.67 7.28
CA THR A 195 0.15 16.00 8.27
C THR A 195 1.38 15.39 7.59
N VAL A 196 1.20 14.64 6.49
CA VAL A 196 2.31 14.04 5.75
C VAL A 196 3.30 15.10 5.27
N GLN A 197 2.82 16.19 4.64
CA GLN A 197 3.70 17.26 4.13
C GLN A 197 4.43 18.01 5.25
N TYR A 198 3.81 18.17 6.41
CA TYR A 198 4.46 18.79 7.57
C TYR A 198 5.68 17.97 8.01
N TYR A 199 5.53 16.66 8.18
CA TYR A 199 6.62 15.79 8.63
C TYR A 199 7.65 15.47 7.55
N ALA A 200 7.23 15.35 6.29
CA ALA A 200 8.17 15.13 5.17
C ALA A 200 9.09 16.34 4.90
N ASN A 201 8.76 17.53 5.42
CA ASN A 201 9.58 18.75 5.28
C ASN A 201 10.29 19.16 6.58
N ALA A 202 10.15 18.39 7.66
CA ALA A 202 10.79 18.66 8.95
C ALA A 202 12.18 18.04 9.02
#